data_88a43c129aecf69681b9d11c2b50a72d
#
_entry.id   88a43c129aecf69681b9d11c2b50a72d
#
_cell.length_a   1.000
_cell.length_b   1.000
_cell.length_c   1.000
_cell.angle_alpha   90.00
_cell.angle_beta   90.00
_cell.angle_gamma   90.00
#
_symmetry.space_group_name_H-M   'P 1'
#
loop_
_entity.id
_entity.type
_entity.pdbx_description
1 polymer ?
#
loop_
_entity_poly.entity_id
_entity_poly.type
_entity_poly.pdbx_seq_one_letter_code
_entity_poly.pdbx_strand_id
1 'polypeptide(L)'
;MNIIEIDNFSLKIRDKVLFNNVSLKIKEHSWLVLTGNIGSGKSTLLRTICKLYKDKYEGVITYKDKNIADIPMQDHVKNIGYVMQHAINQFVMPTLEEEIIFALENLCLDAQVINKKLTHALSITKTKELAKKHIHTLSGGERQRAAFAVALAMGSEILILDEPFANVDKKTRSSLLTLLKNLNNQGVTIIVCDHEYQLYLNYADTFYYLSNGSLELIENPSIKNTTINLAKNIQTEELLKLEDVIISQGNKELLNTTDFKIHKGITTLTGDNGTGKTTLLHAISQLKKYKGSFYFKNSKVKKSRKLYKKISTCLQDAFQQFISLMPREEISMQKDIWEHAHVWQKKLLEEFDLEKELDKSLYYYSGGQRKLIQLMCLLSQKTELLLLDEPFTHLDERACSFIMDWIEENKRLVGQSFIIVSHRLEPLNNKSDYHIEISNNTLHYLKEDNYGKENN
;
A
#
# COMPACT_ATOMS: atom_id res chain seq x y z
N MET A 1 -24.33 -22.74 -0.61
CA MET A 1 -24.60 -22.46 -2.04
C MET A 1 -23.46 -21.61 -2.57
N ASN A 2 -23.14 -21.65 -3.88
CA ASN A 2 -22.17 -20.72 -4.42
C ASN A 2 -22.89 -19.41 -4.74
N ILE A 3 -22.32 -18.29 -4.29
CA ILE A 3 -22.89 -16.96 -4.53
C ILE A 3 -22.33 -16.32 -5.80
N ILE A 4 -21.05 -16.61 -6.12
CA ILE A 4 -20.41 -16.25 -7.39
C ILE A 4 -19.76 -17.51 -7.96
N GLU A 5 -19.98 -17.79 -9.22
CA GLU A 5 -19.22 -18.76 -9.99
C GLU A 5 -18.61 -18.10 -11.22
N ILE A 6 -17.35 -18.41 -11.44
CA ILE A 6 -16.57 -17.98 -12.60
C ILE A 6 -16.19 -19.26 -13.34
N ASP A 7 -16.61 -19.38 -14.59
CA ASP A 7 -16.34 -20.56 -15.41
C ASP A 7 -15.60 -20.18 -16.69
N ASN A 8 -14.46 -20.84 -16.89
CA ASN A 8 -13.62 -20.72 -18.09
C ASN A 8 -13.25 -19.25 -18.42
N PHE A 9 -13.01 -18.43 -17.40
CA PHE A 9 -12.72 -17.02 -17.57
C PHE A 9 -11.35 -16.82 -18.21
N SER A 10 -11.34 -16.16 -19.37
CA SER A 10 -10.13 -15.78 -20.07
C SER A 10 -10.19 -14.31 -20.45
N LEU A 11 -9.10 -13.59 -20.21
CA LEU A 11 -8.99 -12.18 -20.51
C LEU A 11 -7.63 -11.86 -21.09
N LYS A 12 -7.63 -11.22 -22.26
CA LYS A 12 -6.44 -10.70 -22.90
C LYS A 12 -6.55 -9.18 -23.03
N ILE A 13 -5.53 -8.48 -22.53
CA ILE A 13 -5.43 -7.03 -22.71
C ILE A 13 -4.29 -6.78 -23.69
N ARG A 14 -4.65 -6.32 -24.91
CA ARG A 14 -3.73 -6.20 -26.06
C ARG A 14 -3.05 -7.55 -26.32
N ASP A 15 -1.71 -7.64 -26.15
CA ASP A 15 -0.95 -8.88 -26.39
C ASP A 15 -0.67 -9.68 -25.10
N LYS A 16 -1.04 -9.16 -23.93
CA LYS A 16 -0.83 -9.84 -22.63
C LYS A 16 -2.06 -10.62 -22.22
N VAL A 17 -1.90 -11.95 -22.06
CA VAL A 17 -2.91 -12.81 -21.44
C VAL A 17 -2.85 -12.58 -19.93
N LEU A 18 -3.96 -12.05 -19.36
CA LEU A 18 -4.08 -11.86 -17.90
C LEU A 18 -4.69 -13.07 -17.22
N PHE A 19 -5.66 -13.72 -17.88
CA PHE A 19 -6.33 -14.93 -17.40
C PHE A 19 -6.46 -15.93 -18.54
N ASN A 20 -6.25 -17.19 -18.23
CA ASN A 20 -6.35 -18.27 -19.19
C ASN A 20 -7.17 -19.42 -18.58
N ASN A 21 -8.44 -19.49 -18.98
CA ASN A 21 -9.36 -20.54 -18.57
C ASN A 21 -9.46 -20.73 -17.04
N VAL A 22 -9.63 -19.61 -16.32
CA VAL A 22 -9.74 -19.60 -14.85
C VAL A 22 -11.17 -19.93 -14.43
N SER A 23 -11.31 -20.84 -13.46
CA SER A 23 -12.58 -21.14 -12.82
C SER A 23 -12.46 -20.97 -11.30
N LEU A 24 -13.48 -20.36 -10.67
CA LEU A 24 -13.51 -20.07 -9.25
C LEU A 24 -14.94 -20.13 -8.73
N LYS A 25 -15.13 -20.78 -7.58
CA LYS A 25 -16.41 -20.86 -6.89
C LYS A 25 -16.33 -20.22 -5.53
N ILE A 26 -17.17 -19.23 -5.26
CA ILE A 26 -17.21 -18.49 -4.00
C ILE A 26 -18.50 -18.86 -3.28
N LYS A 27 -18.37 -19.41 -2.08
CA LYS A 27 -19.52 -19.81 -1.27
C LYS A 27 -20.18 -18.61 -0.60
N GLU A 28 -21.49 -18.69 -0.40
CA GLU A 28 -22.22 -17.72 0.44
C GLU A 28 -21.59 -17.66 1.86
N HIS A 29 -21.55 -16.46 2.41
CA HIS A 29 -21.06 -16.18 3.76
C HIS A 29 -19.59 -16.55 4.00
N SER A 30 -18.83 -16.88 2.94
CA SER A 30 -17.41 -17.14 3.06
C SER A 30 -16.58 -15.87 2.97
N TRP A 31 -15.34 -15.96 3.43
CA TRP A 31 -14.34 -14.91 3.24
C TRP A 31 -13.18 -15.48 2.41
N LEU A 32 -13.04 -14.95 1.20
CA LEU A 32 -12.01 -15.34 0.23
C LEU A 32 -10.95 -14.25 0.13
N VAL A 33 -9.68 -14.65 0.13
CA VAL A 33 -8.54 -13.77 -0.13
C VAL A 33 -7.85 -14.18 -1.42
N LEU A 34 -7.71 -13.22 -2.33
CA LEU A 34 -7.00 -13.34 -3.58
C LEU A 34 -5.66 -12.59 -3.46
N THR A 35 -4.56 -13.30 -3.52
CA THR A 35 -3.21 -12.73 -3.54
C THR A 35 -2.49 -13.06 -4.86
N GLY A 36 -1.30 -12.55 -5.09
CA GLY A 36 -0.53 -12.83 -6.30
C GLY A 36 0.35 -11.67 -6.75
N ASN A 37 1.11 -11.90 -7.82
CA ASN A 37 2.11 -10.98 -8.34
C ASN A 37 1.55 -9.63 -8.80
N ILE A 38 2.42 -8.62 -8.88
CA ILE A 38 2.10 -7.31 -9.45
C ILE A 38 1.69 -7.49 -10.92
N GLY A 39 0.60 -6.83 -11.31
CA GLY A 39 0.12 -6.89 -12.69
C GLY A 39 -0.44 -8.26 -13.11
N SER A 40 -0.70 -9.18 -12.17
CA SER A 40 -1.34 -10.48 -12.45
C SER A 40 -2.83 -10.37 -12.82
N GLY A 41 -3.47 -9.21 -12.62
CA GLY A 41 -4.86 -8.99 -12.98
C GLY A 41 -5.88 -9.05 -11.84
N LYS A 42 -5.43 -9.15 -10.56
CA LYS A 42 -6.33 -9.25 -9.40
C LYS A 42 -7.42 -8.19 -9.38
N SER A 43 -7.06 -6.93 -9.42
CA SER A 43 -8.01 -5.80 -9.45
C SER A 43 -8.88 -5.82 -10.72
N THR A 44 -8.36 -6.35 -11.83
CA THR A 44 -9.13 -6.50 -13.07
C THR A 44 -10.23 -7.54 -12.90
N LEU A 45 -9.94 -8.68 -12.27
CA LEU A 45 -10.95 -9.70 -11.95
C LEU A 45 -12.03 -9.13 -11.04
N LEU A 46 -11.65 -8.44 -9.94
CA LEU A 46 -12.62 -7.81 -9.05
C LEU A 46 -13.51 -6.80 -9.77
N ARG A 47 -12.92 -5.94 -10.61
CA ARG A 47 -13.67 -4.96 -11.42
C ARG A 47 -14.60 -5.63 -12.43
N THR A 48 -14.20 -6.79 -12.99
CA THR A 48 -15.06 -7.56 -13.90
C THR A 48 -16.27 -8.11 -13.15
N ILE A 49 -16.08 -8.68 -11.97
CA ILE A 49 -17.16 -9.14 -11.09
C ILE A 49 -18.11 -7.98 -10.76
N CYS A 50 -17.58 -6.78 -10.51
CA CYS A 50 -18.35 -5.56 -10.21
C CYS A 50 -18.96 -4.89 -11.45
N LYS A 51 -18.79 -5.42 -12.67
CA LYS A 51 -19.21 -4.82 -13.95
C LYS A 51 -18.59 -3.44 -14.22
N LEU A 52 -17.45 -3.14 -13.59
CA LEU A 52 -16.68 -1.90 -13.77
C LEU A 52 -15.62 -2.02 -14.87
N TYR A 53 -15.36 -3.24 -15.36
CA TYR A 53 -14.48 -3.51 -16.48
C TYR A 53 -15.28 -3.62 -17.77
N LYS A 54 -14.87 -2.88 -18.82
CA LYS A 54 -15.66 -2.69 -20.05
C LYS A 54 -15.20 -3.53 -21.25
N ASP A 55 -13.97 -4.05 -21.21
CA ASP A 55 -13.44 -4.83 -22.33
C ASP A 55 -14.04 -6.24 -22.32
N LYS A 56 -14.02 -6.87 -23.51
CA LYS A 56 -14.56 -8.22 -23.69
C LYS A 56 -13.68 -9.26 -23.01
N TYR A 57 -14.29 -10.22 -22.38
CA TYR A 57 -13.68 -11.42 -21.82
C TYR A 57 -14.43 -12.66 -22.32
N GLU A 58 -13.79 -13.81 -22.26
CA GLU A 58 -14.39 -15.12 -22.53
C GLU A 58 -14.78 -15.79 -21.22
N GLY A 59 -15.71 -16.74 -21.28
CA GLY A 59 -16.23 -17.43 -20.09
C GLY A 59 -17.50 -16.76 -19.54
N VAL A 60 -17.95 -17.27 -18.39
CA VAL A 60 -19.19 -16.82 -17.75
C VAL A 60 -18.92 -16.52 -16.28
N ILE A 61 -19.50 -15.41 -15.81
CA ILE A 61 -19.53 -15.08 -14.37
C ILE A 61 -20.99 -15.04 -13.96
N THR A 62 -21.36 -15.84 -12.95
CA THR A 62 -22.72 -15.87 -12.42
C THR A 62 -22.76 -15.34 -10.99
N TYR A 63 -23.87 -14.71 -10.66
CA TYR A 63 -24.30 -14.35 -9.32
C TYR A 63 -25.62 -15.05 -9.03
N LYS A 64 -25.64 -15.95 -8.03
CA LYS A 64 -26.82 -16.78 -7.71
C LYS A 64 -27.40 -17.44 -8.96
N ASP A 65 -26.56 -18.16 -9.69
CA ASP A 65 -26.89 -18.89 -10.94
C ASP A 65 -27.34 -18.01 -12.14
N LYS A 66 -27.36 -16.68 -11.98
CA LYS A 66 -27.71 -15.75 -13.09
C LYS A 66 -26.41 -15.13 -13.63
N ASN A 67 -26.27 -15.12 -14.95
CA ASN A 67 -25.16 -14.43 -15.59
C ASN A 67 -25.16 -12.95 -15.20
N ILE A 68 -24.02 -12.45 -14.71
CA ILE A 68 -23.92 -11.03 -14.30
C ILE A 68 -24.20 -10.07 -15.47
N ALA A 69 -23.94 -10.48 -16.72
CA ALA A 69 -24.23 -9.68 -17.89
C ALA A 69 -25.72 -9.34 -18.01
N ASP A 70 -26.59 -10.27 -17.62
CA ASP A 70 -28.05 -10.15 -17.74
C ASP A 70 -28.69 -9.39 -16.55
N ILE A 71 -27.94 -9.15 -15.46
CA ILE A 71 -28.45 -8.45 -14.29
C ILE A 71 -28.40 -6.93 -14.57
N PRO A 72 -29.49 -6.18 -14.38
CA PRO A 72 -29.46 -4.72 -14.48
C PRO A 72 -28.43 -4.10 -13.50
N MET A 73 -27.74 -3.02 -13.90
CA MET A 73 -26.69 -2.42 -13.09
C MET A 73 -27.20 -1.97 -11.70
N GLN A 74 -28.43 -1.46 -11.64
CA GLN A 74 -29.03 -1.04 -10.37
C GLN A 74 -29.21 -2.20 -9.39
N ASP A 75 -29.59 -3.39 -9.87
CA ASP A 75 -29.73 -4.56 -9.01
C ASP A 75 -28.36 -5.18 -8.66
N HIS A 76 -27.41 -5.08 -9.58
CA HIS A 76 -26.05 -5.56 -9.36
C HIS A 76 -25.36 -4.78 -8.20
N VAL A 77 -25.42 -3.44 -8.21
CA VAL A 77 -24.80 -2.59 -7.18
C VAL A 77 -25.50 -2.64 -5.82
N LYS A 78 -26.78 -3.08 -5.76
CA LYS A 78 -27.46 -3.37 -4.48
C LYS A 78 -26.85 -4.57 -3.78
N ASN A 79 -26.40 -5.56 -4.56
CA ASN A 79 -25.96 -6.84 -4.03
C ASN A 79 -24.44 -6.92 -3.83
N ILE A 80 -23.67 -6.16 -4.61
CA ILE A 80 -22.19 -6.19 -4.60
C ILE A 80 -21.66 -4.79 -4.31
N GLY A 81 -21.08 -4.62 -3.13
CA GLY A 81 -20.34 -3.42 -2.73
C GLY A 81 -18.87 -3.54 -3.12
N TYR A 82 -18.28 -2.45 -3.61
CA TYR A 82 -16.87 -2.40 -4.00
C TYR A 82 -16.14 -1.29 -3.26
N VAL A 83 -15.03 -1.61 -2.64
CA VAL A 83 -14.12 -0.63 -2.00
C VAL A 83 -12.82 -0.61 -2.77
N MET A 84 -12.51 0.56 -3.35
CA MET A 84 -11.34 0.75 -4.19
C MET A 84 -10.04 0.85 -3.38
N GLN A 85 -8.92 0.44 -3.97
CA GLN A 85 -7.57 0.58 -3.46
C GLN A 85 -7.27 2.02 -2.97
N HIS A 86 -7.62 3.01 -3.78
CA HIS A 86 -7.53 4.42 -3.43
C HIS A 86 -8.93 4.95 -3.10
N ALA A 87 -9.30 4.89 -1.82
CA ALA A 87 -10.62 5.30 -1.35
C ALA A 87 -11.05 6.70 -1.83
N ILE A 88 -10.10 7.64 -1.98
CA ILE A 88 -10.39 9.01 -2.45
C ILE A 88 -11.04 9.03 -3.84
N ASN A 89 -10.71 8.06 -4.69
CA ASN A 89 -11.19 8.04 -6.08
C ASN A 89 -12.63 7.53 -6.22
N GLN A 90 -13.22 6.99 -5.15
CA GLN A 90 -14.61 6.53 -5.19
C GLN A 90 -15.61 7.57 -4.70
N PHE A 91 -15.15 8.66 -4.06
CA PHE A 91 -16.03 9.70 -3.54
C PHE A 91 -16.34 10.77 -4.61
N VAL A 92 -17.61 11.11 -4.73
CA VAL A 92 -18.13 12.13 -5.63
C VAL A 92 -18.57 13.36 -4.85
N MET A 93 -19.10 13.18 -3.62
CA MET A 93 -19.61 14.23 -2.79
C MET A 93 -18.54 14.81 -1.85
N PRO A 94 -18.69 16.07 -1.40
CA PRO A 94 -17.73 16.74 -0.52
C PRO A 94 -17.58 16.09 0.85
N THR A 95 -18.66 15.55 1.41
CA THR A 95 -18.68 14.97 2.76
C THR A 95 -19.16 13.53 2.75
N LEU A 96 -18.82 12.77 3.80
CA LEU A 96 -19.26 11.37 3.93
C LEU A 96 -20.78 11.23 4.06
N GLU A 97 -21.43 12.17 4.76
CA GLU A 97 -22.88 12.17 4.91
C GLU A 97 -23.58 12.32 3.56
N GLU A 98 -23.15 13.30 2.76
CA GLU A 98 -23.67 13.53 1.41
C GLU A 98 -23.38 12.35 0.47
N GLU A 99 -22.22 11.72 0.56
CA GLU A 99 -21.86 10.55 -0.24
C GLU A 99 -22.78 9.36 0.05
N ILE A 100 -23.04 9.07 1.32
CA ILE A 100 -23.96 7.98 1.71
C ILE A 100 -25.38 8.30 1.24
N ILE A 101 -25.87 9.53 1.45
CA ILE A 101 -27.21 9.94 0.99
C ILE A 101 -27.31 9.78 -0.52
N PHE A 102 -26.34 10.31 -1.27
CA PHE A 102 -26.29 10.22 -2.71
C PHE A 102 -26.33 8.76 -3.21
N ALA A 103 -25.53 7.87 -2.59
CA ALA A 103 -25.52 6.46 -2.95
C ALA A 103 -26.88 5.78 -2.70
N LEU A 104 -27.55 6.11 -1.61
CA LEU A 104 -28.86 5.54 -1.26
C LEU A 104 -30.02 6.13 -2.07
N GLU A 105 -29.97 7.41 -2.45
CA GLU A 105 -30.92 8.05 -3.37
C GLU A 105 -30.85 7.40 -4.76
N ASN A 106 -29.66 7.07 -5.26
CA ASN A 106 -29.48 6.34 -6.52
C ASN A 106 -30.09 4.94 -6.47
N LEU A 107 -30.32 4.36 -5.29
CA LEU A 107 -31.08 3.13 -5.11
C LEU A 107 -32.59 3.35 -4.98
N CYS A 108 -33.05 4.58 -5.16
CA CYS A 108 -34.46 4.99 -5.06
C CYS A 108 -35.11 4.62 -3.70
N LEU A 109 -34.38 4.78 -2.59
CA LEU A 109 -34.88 4.49 -1.26
C LEU A 109 -35.60 5.72 -0.66
N ASP A 110 -36.61 5.46 0.19
CA ASP A 110 -37.32 6.51 0.92
C ASP A 110 -36.43 7.21 1.96
N ALA A 111 -36.69 8.52 2.20
CA ALA A 111 -35.90 9.34 3.10
C ALA A 111 -35.78 8.76 4.53
N GLN A 112 -36.82 8.11 5.04
CA GLN A 112 -36.77 7.46 6.36
C GLN A 112 -35.82 6.26 6.37
N VAL A 113 -35.80 5.46 5.29
CA VAL A 113 -34.88 4.31 5.11
C VAL A 113 -33.45 4.82 4.98
N ILE A 114 -33.23 5.89 4.18
CA ILE A 114 -31.93 6.54 4.01
C ILE A 114 -31.37 6.98 5.37
N ASN A 115 -32.12 7.71 6.18
CA ASN A 115 -31.68 8.17 7.49
C ASN A 115 -31.32 7.02 8.44
N LYS A 116 -32.10 5.93 8.43
CA LYS A 116 -31.82 4.74 9.24
C LYS A 116 -30.53 4.06 8.80
N LYS A 117 -30.32 3.85 7.50
CA LYS A 117 -29.11 3.23 6.94
C LYS A 117 -27.88 4.10 7.14
N LEU A 118 -27.97 5.42 6.94
CA LEU A 118 -26.92 6.38 7.21
C LEU A 118 -26.45 6.30 8.66
N THR A 119 -27.40 6.45 9.61
CA THR A 119 -27.08 6.41 11.04
C THR A 119 -26.43 5.08 11.45
N HIS A 120 -26.93 3.97 10.93
CA HIS A 120 -26.40 2.64 11.19
C HIS A 120 -24.97 2.47 10.63
N ALA A 121 -24.74 2.84 9.37
CA ALA A 121 -23.42 2.73 8.75
C ALA A 121 -22.36 3.57 9.46
N LEU A 122 -22.68 4.84 9.79
CA LEU A 122 -21.80 5.73 10.54
C LEU A 122 -21.48 5.20 11.95
N SER A 123 -22.44 4.52 12.59
CA SER A 123 -22.25 3.94 13.92
C SER A 123 -21.30 2.74 13.87
N ILE A 124 -21.53 1.78 12.96
CA ILE A 124 -20.74 0.56 12.84
C ILE A 124 -19.29 0.86 12.48
N THR A 125 -19.07 1.78 11.54
CA THR A 125 -17.72 2.15 11.07
C THR A 125 -17.03 3.16 11.99
N LYS A 126 -17.71 3.63 13.05
CA LYS A 126 -17.21 4.67 13.98
C LYS A 126 -16.79 5.95 13.23
N THR A 127 -17.61 6.38 12.26
CA THR A 127 -17.33 7.56 11.41
C THR A 127 -18.29 8.73 11.66
N LYS A 128 -19.08 8.70 12.73
CA LYS A 128 -20.04 9.80 13.06
C LYS A 128 -19.37 11.17 13.11
N GLU A 129 -18.18 11.27 13.70
CA GLU A 129 -17.42 12.52 13.82
C GLU A 129 -16.82 12.99 12.49
N LEU A 130 -16.77 12.09 11.50
CA LEU A 130 -16.25 12.37 10.16
C LEU A 130 -17.36 12.78 9.18
N ALA A 131 -18.64 12.52 9.51
CA ALA A 131 -19.77 12.60 8.59
C ALA A 131 -19.84 13.93 7.84
N LYS A 132 -19.61 15.05 8.54
CA LYS A 132 -19.67 16.43 8.00
C LYS A 132 -18.32 17.02 7.62
N LYS A 133 -17.21 16.26 7.79
CA LYS A 133 -15.88 16.72 7.38
C LYS A 133 -15.70 16.56 5.87
N HIS A 134 -14.98 17.49 5.26
CA HIS A 134 -14.56 17.36 3.86
C HIS A 134 -13.67 16.13 3.68
N ILE A 135 -14.00 15.26 2.72
CA ILE A 135 -13.31 14.00 2.46
C ILE A 135 -11.81 14.21 2.19
N HIS A 136 -11.44 15.29 1.49
CA HIS A 136 -10.05 15.63 1.23
C HIS A 136 -9.23 15.98 2.49
N THR A 137 -9.88 16.34 3.60
CA THR A 137 -9.20 16.66 4.87
C THR A 137 -8.97 15.42 5.74
N LEU A 138 -9.58 14.29 5.40
CA LEU A 138 -9.47 13.05 6.15
C LEU A 138 -8.09 12.41 5.94
N SER A 139 -7.57 11.78 6.98
CA SER A 139 -6.39 10.91 6.88
C SER A 139 -6.68 9.66 6.01
N GLY A 140 -5.63 8.95 5.58
CA GLY A 140 -5.78 7.72 4.79
C GLY A 140 -6.70 6.69 5.46
N GLY A 141 -6.50 6.42 6.74
CA GLY A 141 -7.33 5.49 7.51
C GLY A 141 -8.77 5.98 7.74
N GLU A 142 -8.97 7.29 7.92
CA GLU A 142 -10.31 7.87 8.02
C GLU A 142 -11.05 7.77 6.69
N ARG A 143 -10.39 8.04 5.55
CA ARG A 143 -10.97 7.86 4.21
C ARG A 143 -11.35 6.41 3.95
N GLN A 144 -10.50 5.48 4.37
CA GLN A 144 -10.80 4.05 4.22
C GLN A 144 -12.04 3.65 5.02
N ARG A 145 -12.16 4.08 6.29
CA ARG A 145 -13.38 3.86 7.10
C ARG A 145 -14.62 4.51 6.48
N ALA A 146 -14.46 5.69 5.87
CA ALA A 146 -15.53 6.35 5.15
C ALA A 146 -16.00 5.53 3.94
N ALA A 147 -15.06 4.98 3.14
CA ALA A 147 -15.39 4.10 2.02
C ALA A 147 -16.15 2.84 2.46
N PHE A 148 -15.73 2.23 3.56
CA PHE A 148 -16.49 1.13 4.17
C PHE A 148 -17.89 1.55 4.61
N ALA A 149 -18.06 2.77 5.16
CA ALA A 149 -19.37 3.25 5.57
C ALA A 149 -20.33 3.36 4.38
N VAL A 150 -19.86 3.87 3.23
CA VAL A 150 -20.68 3.95 2.01
C VAL A 150 -21.09 2.55 1.55
N ALA A 151 -20.14 1.62 1.41
CA ALA A 151 -20.43 0.25 0.97
C ALA A 151 -21.42 -0.47 1.90
N LEU A 152 -21.29 -0.29 3.22
CA LEU A 152 -22.18 -0.87 4.22
C LEU A 152 -23.57 -0.24 4.23
N ALA A 153 -23.68 1.08 3.99
CA ALA A 153 -24.97 1.75 3.90
C ALA A 153 -25.83 1.17 2.77
N MET A 154 -25.21 0.78 1.66
CA MET A 154 -25.92 0.14 0.54
C MET A 154 -26.53 -1.21 0.94
N GLY A 155 -25.96 -1.93 1.90
CA GLY A 155 -26.50 -3.20 2.41
C GLY A 155 -26.20 -4.38 1.51
N SER A 156 -25.04 -4.38 0.87
CA SER A 156 -24.62 -5.40 -0.08
C SER A 156 -24.42 -6.77 0.58
N GLU A 157 -24.82 -7.85 -0.11
CA GLU A 157 -24.60 -9.23 0.33
C GLU A 157 -23.16 -9.68 0.12
N ILE A 158 -22.45 -9.06 -0.84
CA ILE A 158 -21.05 -9.30 -1.14
C ILE A 158 -20.29 -8.00 -1.00
N LEU A 159 -19.18 -8.04 -0.28
CA LEU A 159 -18.26 -6.93 -0.14
C LEU A 159 -16.92 -7.29 -0.80
N ILE A 160 -16.57 -6.57 -1.85
CA ILE A 160 -15.33 -6.74 -2.61
C ILE A 160 -14.37 -5.61 -2.23
N LEU A 161 -13.16 -5.97 -1.80
CA LEU A 161 -12.16 -5.06 -1.26
C LEU A 161 -10.86 -5.19 -2.06
N ASP A 162 -10.41 -4.11 -2.67
CA ASP A 162 -9.17 -4.07 -3.45
C ASP A 162 -8.08 -3.35 -2.64
N GLU A 163 -7.10 -4.11 -2.11
CA GLU A 163 -6.02 -3.65 -1.24
C GLU A 163 -6.48 -2.68 -0.12
N PRO A 164 -7.44 -3.09 0.71
CA PRO A 164 -8.16 -2.17 1.59
C PRO A 164 -7.30 -1.58 2.71
N PHE A 165 -6.09 -2.10 2.95
CA PHE A 165 -5.25 -1.71 4.09
C PHE A 165 -3.90 -1.10 3.71
N ALA A 166 -3.67 -0.82 2.43
CA ALA A 166 -2.38 -0.32 1.92
C ALA A 166 -1.87 0.96 2.62
N ASN A 167 -2.78 1.82 3.11
CA ASN A 167 -2.44 3.09 3.76
C ASN A 167 -3.09 3.22 5.16
N VAL A 168 -3.32 2.09 5.82
CA VAL A 168 -4.05 2.04 7.09
C VAL A 168 -3.11 1.58 8.21
N ASP A 169 -3.11 2.29 9.33
CA ASP A 169 -2.32 1.94 10.51
C ASP A 169 -2.77 0.62 11.16
N LYS A 170 -1.86 -0.02 11.91
CA LYS A 170 -2.08 -1.32 12.56
C LYS A 170 -3.34 -1.34 13.43
N LYS A 171 -3.59 -0.28 14.22
CA LYS A 171 -4.76 -0.18 15.12
C LYS A 171 -6.06 -0.05 14.34
N THR A 172 -6.09 0.83 13.34
CA THR A 172 -7.26 1.01 12.47
C THR A 172 -7.49 -0.25 11.64
N ARG A 173 -6.43 -0.89 11.10
CA ARG A 173 -6.50 -2.17 10.39
C ARG A 173 -7.12 -3.26 11.23
N SER A 174 -6.65 -3.46 12.46
CA SER A 174 -7.22 -4.45 13.38
C SER A 174 -8.71 -4.19 13.65
N SER A 175 -9.10 -2.93 13.86
CA SER A 175 -10.50 -2.55 14.04
C SER A 175 -11.36 -2.85 12.81
N LEU A 176 -10.84 -2.60 11.60
CA LEU A 176 -11.54 -2.89 10.34
C LEU A 176 -11.64 -4.40 10.06
N LEU A 177 -10.59 -5.18 10.36
CA LEU A 177 -10.65 -6.64 10.25
C LEU A 177 -11.70 -7.24 11.19
N THR A 178 -11.78 -6.73 12.41
CA THR A 178 -12.84 -7.13 13.36
C THR A 178 -14.24 -6.76 12.86
N LEU A 179 -14.39 -5.58 12.27
CA LEU A 179 -15.64 -5.15 11.64
C LEU A 179 -16.03 -6.09 10.50
N LEU A 180 -15.11 -6.38 9.59
CA LEU A 180 -15.33 -7.29 8.46
C LEU A 180 -15.72 -8.70 8.95
N LYS A 181 -15.06 -9.21 10.01
CA LYS A 181 -15.42 -10.52 10.59
C LYS A 181 -16.83 -10.52 11.15
N ASN A 182 -17.23 -9.46 11.83
CA ASN A 182 -18.59 -9.32 12.34
C ASN A 182 -19.63 -9.30 11.21
N LEU A 183 -19.33 -8.61 10.10
CA LEU A 183 -20.20 -8.60 8.92
C LEU A 183 -20.28 -10.00 8.27
N ASN A 184 -19.15 -10.68 8.15
CA ASN A 184 -19.09 -12.04 7.63
C ASN A 184 -19.92 -13.01 8.50
N ASN A 185 -19.82 -12.90 9.82
CA ASN A 185 -20.65 -13.67 10.75
C ASN A 185 -22.15 -13.33 10.66
N GLN A 186 -22.50 -12.14 10.15
CA GLN A 186 -23.88 -11.74 9.87
C GLN A 186 -24.37 -12.17 8.47
N GLY A 187 -23.54 -12.91 7.74
CA GLY A 187 -23.90 -13.48 6.43
C GLY A 187 -23.39 -12.68 5.22
N VAL A 188 -22.57 -11.65 5.40
CA VAL A 188 -21.94 -10.95 4.27
C VAL A 188 -20.78 -11.80 3.72
N THR A 189 -20.78 -12.05 2.42
CA THR A 189 -19.66 -12.68 1.73
C THR A 189 -18.57 -11.64 1.49
N ILE A 190 -17.31 -11.99 1.80
CA ILE A 190 -16.20 -11.06 1.66
C ILE A 190 -15.18 -11.60 0.66
N ILE A 191 -14.78 -10.76 -0.29
CA ILE A 191 -13.74 -11.04 -1.27
C ILE A 191 -12.69 -9.95 -1.14
N VAL A 192 -11.48 -10.32 -0.75
CA VAL A 192 -10.36 -9.37 -0.60
C VAL A 192 -9.29 -9.69 -1.61
N CYS A 193 -8.78 -8.67 -2.26
CA CYS A 193 -7.53 -8.72 -2.99
C CYS A 193 -6.46 -8.00 -2.19
N ASP A 194 -5.39 -8.70 -1.82
CA ASP A 194 -4.29 -8.09 -1.07
C ASP A 194 -2.96 -8.83 -1.32
N HIS A 195 -1.86 -8.11 -1.23
CA HIS A 195 -0.52 -8.69 -1.27
C HIS A 195 -0.12 -9.28 0.08
N GLU A 196 -0.63 -8.71 1.18
CA GLU A 196 -0.36 -9.13 2.55
C GLU A 196 -1.42 -10.14 3.04
N TYR A 197 -1.55 -11.31 2.39
CA TYR A 197 -2.58 -12.30 2.75
C TYR A 197 -2.47 -12.78 4.21
N GLN A 198 -1.29 -12.67 4.83
CA GLN A 198 -1.05 -13.05 6.22
C GLN A 198 -1.94 -12.30 7.21
N LEU A 199 -2.37 -11.08 6.87
CA LEU A 199 -3.28 -10.29 7.68
C LEU A 199 -4.65 -10.96 7.91
N TYR A 200 -5.02 -11.85 7.01
CA TYR A 200 -6.35 -12.45 6.95
C TYR A 200 -6.38 -13.89 7.46
N LEU A 201 -5.25 -14.45 7.91
CA LEU A 201 -5.14 -15.86 8.31
C LEU A 201 -6.12 -16.28 9.42
N ASN A 202 -6.39 -15.39 10.37
CA ASN A 202 -7.33 -15.64 11.47
C ASN A 202 -8.79 -15.28 11.11
N TYR A 203 -9.07 -14.87 9.89
CA TYR A 203 -10.36 -14.32 9.50
C TYR A 203 -10.97 -15.02 8.28
N ALA A 204 -10.16 -15.29 7.27
CA ALA A 204 -10.61 -15.80 5.99
C ALA A 204 -10.65 -17.32 5.93
N ASP A 205 -11.54 -17.84 5.08
CA ASP A 205 -11.78 -19.28 4.92
C ASP A 205 -10.93 -19.87 3.80
N THR A 206 -10.63 -19.08 2.76
CA THR A 206 -10.00 -19.58 1.53
C THR A 206 -9.02 -18.56 0.96
N PHE A 207 -7.87 -19.04 0.50
CA PHE A 207 -6.80 -18.23 -0.06
C PHE A 207 -6.43 -18.75 -1.45
N TYR A 208 -6.41 -17.86 -2.44
CA TYR A 208 -5.95 -18.16 -3.79
C TYR A 208 -4.77 -17.28 -4.18
N TYR A 209 -3.83 -17.87 -4.90
CA TYR A 209 -2.70 -17.18 -5.48
C TYR A 209 -2.90 -17.05 -6.99
N LEU A 210 -2.87 -15.82 -7.52
CA LEU A 210 -2.98 -15.53 -8.94
C LEU A 210 -1.60 -15.27 -9.53
N SER A 211 -1.17 -16.17 -10.42
CA SER A 211 0.06 -16.01 -11.20
C SER A 211 -0.11 -16.53 -12.62
N ASN A 212 0.57 -15.91 -13.56
CA ASN A 212 0.64 -16.36 -14.96
C ASN A 212 -0.72 -16.72 -15.59
N GLY A 213 -1.77 -16.01 -15.17
CA GLY A 213 -3.12 -16.21 -15.66
C GLY A 213 -3.86 -17.43 -15.10
N SER A 214 -3.34 -18.07 -14.04
CA SER A 214 -3.96 -19.19 -13.33
C SER A 214 -4.20 -18.85 -11.86
N LEU A 215 -5.21 -19.51 -11.27
CA LEU A 215 -5.52 -19.45 -9.83
C LEU A 215 -5.10 -20.76 -9.16
N GLU A 216 -4.32 -20.64 -8.09
CA GLU A 216 -3.88 -21.77 -7.29
C GLU A 216 -4.40 -21.63 -5.85
N LEU A 217 -4.99 -22.69 -5.29
CA LEU A 217 -5.43 -22.71 -3.90
C LEU A 217 -4.20 -22.79 -2.98
N ILE A 218 -4.12 -21.90 -1.99
CA ILE A 218 -3.12 -21.98 -0.93
C ILE A 218 -3.69 -22.90 0.17
N GLU A 219 -3.28 -24.16 0.21
CA GLU A 219 -3.82 -25.16 1.12
C GLU A 219 -3.43 -24.92 2.59
N ASN A 220 -2.20 -24.43 2.85
CA ASN A 220 -1.67 -24.19 4.19
C ASN A 220 -1.09 -22.78 4.31
N PRO A 221 -1.93 -21.75 4.38
CA PRO A 221 -1.43 -20.40 4.56
C PRO A 221 -0.81 -20.24 5.95
N SER A 222 0.42 -19.78 6.04
CA SER A 222 1.16 -19.65 7.30
C SER A 222 1.65 -18.22 7.55
N ILE A 223 1.81 -17.88 8.82
CA ILE A 223 2.46 -16.63 9.24
C ILE A 223 3.97 -16.81 9.05
N LYS A 224 4.56 -16.01 8.18
CA LYS A 224 6.01 -15.82 8.21
C LYS A 224 6.33 -14.90 9.39
N ASN A 225 7.07 -15.38 10.38
CA ASN A 225 7.47 -14.58 11.53
C ASN A 225 8.23 -13.32 11.07
N THR A 226 7.75 -12.16 11.50
CA THR A 226 8.23 -10.83 11.09
C THR A 226 9.23 -10.24 12.10
N THR A 227 10.10 -11.05 12.67
CA THR A 227 11.24 -10.54 13.45
C THR A 227 12.33 -10.08 12.49
N ILE A 228 12.82 -8.85 12.65
CA ILE A 228 14.01 -8.40 11.92
C ILE A 228 15.24 -8.95 12.65
N ASN A 229 15.95 -9.85 12.00
CA ASN A 229 17.32 -10.16 12.36
C ASN A 229 18.24 -9.15 11.69
N LEU A 230 19.17 -8.57 12.42
CA LEU A 230 20.12 -7.61 11.87
C LEU A 230 21.23 -8.34 11.09
N ALA A 231 21.83 -7.64 10.12
CA ALA A 231 22.99 -8.14 9.41
C ALA A 231 24.18 -8.26 10.35
N LYS A 232 25.02 -9.30 10.18
CA LYS A 232 26.13 -9.59 11.11
C LYS A 232 27.30 -8.61 11.06
N ASN A 233 27.41 -7.76 10.03
CA ASN A 233 28.51 -6.80 9.86
C ASN A 233 28.04 -5.37 10.07
N ILE A 234 28.14 -4.88 11.29
CA ILE A 234 27.76 -3.52 11.67
C ILE A 234 28.92 -2.56 11.41
N GLN A 235 28.69 -1.53 10.60
CA GLN A 235 29.62 -0.41 10.44
C GLN A 235 29.38 0.58 11.57
N THR A 236 30.45 1.14 12.17
CA THR A 236 30.36 2.12 13.28
C THR A 236 30.50 3.56 12.82
N GLU A 237 30.72 3.81 11.52
CA GLU A 237 30.92 5.15 10.98
C GLU A 237 29.63 5.97 11.05
N GLU A 238 29.71 7.15 11.68
CA GLU A 238 28.62 8.10 11.82
C GLU A 238 28.24 8.69 10.45
N LEU A 239 26.96 8.59 10.08
CA LEU A 239 26.43 9.16 8.85
C LEU A 239 25.66 10.45 9.11
N LEU A 240 24.75 10.42 10.09
CA LEU A 240 23.86 11.51 10.43
C LEU A 240 23.83 11.69 11.95
N LYS A 241 23.96 12.96 12.41
CA LYS A 241 23.80 13.33 13.81
C LYS A 241 22.65 14.31 13.96
N LEU A 242 21.83 14.09 14.98
CA LEU A 242 20.72 14.94 15.41
C LEU A 242 21.12 15.62 16.71
N GLU A 243 21.10 16.96 16.75
CA GLU A 243 21.38 17.74 17.98
C GLU A 243 20.15 18.60 18.32
N ASP A 244 19.58 18.38 19.51
CA ASP A 244 18.42 19.11 20.05
C ASP A 244 17.26 19.21 19.05
N VAL A 245 16.99 18.10 18.35
CA VAL A 245 16.00 18.09 17.27
C VAL A 245 14.60 17.93 17.84
N ILE A 246 13.75 18.93 17.57
CA ILE A 246 12.33 18.88 17.88
C ILE A 246 11.53 19.00 16.58
N ILE A 247 10.65 18.04 16.33
CA ILE A 247 9.75 18.00 15.17
C ILE A 247 8.32 18.03 15.67
N SER A 248 7.52 18.97 15.14
CA SER A 248 6.12 19.15 15.52
C SER A 248 5.20 19.18 14.30
N GLN A 249 3.94 18.78 14.50
CA GLN A 249 2.86 18.90 13.52
C GLN A 249 1.68 19.64 14.18
N GLY A 250 1.45 20.89 13.77
CA GLY A 250 0.59 21.79 14.53
C GLY A 250 1.12 21.98 15.95
N ASN A 251 0.27 21.78 16.94
CA ASN A 251 0.64 21.88 18.36
C ASN A 251 1.15 20.56 18.95
N LYS A 252 1.17 19.47 18.18
CA LYS A 252 1.63 18.17 18.67
C LYS A 252 3.13 17.98 18.39
N GLU A 253 3.90 17.73 19.45
CA GLU A 253 5.30 17.31 19.35
C GLU A 253 5.35 15.82 18.95
N LEU A 254 6.08 15.53 17.86
CA LEU A 254 6.21 14.18 17.30
C LEU A 254 7.57 13.54 17.68
N LEU A 255 8.62 14.35 17.73
CA LEU A 255 9.96 13.92 18.06
C LEU A 255 10.66 15.00 18.89
N ASN A 256 11.36 14.56 19.93
CA ASN A 256 12.22 15.40 20.75
C ASN A 256 13.46 14.58 21.16
N THR A 257 14.61 14.90 20.58
CA THR A 257 15.85 14.17 20.85
C THR A 257 17.01 15.14 21.01
N THR A 258 17.78 14.97 22.05
CA THR A 258 18.92 15.84 22.39
C THR A 258 20.16 15.51 21.58
N ASP A 259 20.54 14.25 21.54
CA ASP A 259 21.67 13.76 20.74
C ASP A 259 21.38 12.34 20.26
N PHE A 260 21.37 12.16 18.94
CA PHE A 260 21.15 10.85 18.33
C PHE A 260 22.00 10.70 17.07
N LYS A 261 22.61 9.55 16.90
CA LYS A 261 23.49 9.25 15.77
C LYS A 261 22.94 8.11 14.96
N ILE A 262 22.93 8.25 13.65
CA ILE A 262 22.61 7.20 12.69
C ILE A 262 23.88 6.85 11.94
N HIS A 263 24.17 5.56 11.84
CA HIS A 263 25.40 5.05 11.23
C HIS A 263 25.21 4.73 9.75
N LYS A 264 26.33 4.57 9.03
CA LYS A 264 26.33 4.13 7.62
C LYS A 264 25.75 2.73 7.47
N GLY A 265 25.02 2.51 6.39
CA GLY A 265 24.42 1.22 6.06
C GLY A 265 22.93 1.32 5.79
N ILE A 266 22.23 0.21 5.99
CA ILE A 266 20.79 0.10 5.87
C ILE A 266 20.18 0.18 7.26
N THR A 267 19.46 1.28 7.53
CA THR A 267 18.73 1.50 8.78
C THR A 267 17.24 1.34 8.56
N THR A 268 16.61 0.42 9.26
CA THR A 268 15.15 0.33 9.34
C THR A 268 14.62 1.26 10.41
N LEU A 269 13.61 2.06 10.09
CA LEU A 269 12.94 2.97 11.01
C LEU A 269 11.49 2.56 11.19
N THR A 270 11.12 2.17 12.41
CA THR A 270 9.77 1.75 12.80
C THR A 270 9.16 2.68 13.86
N GLY A 271 7.94 2.40 14.25
CA GLY A 271 7.16 3.12 15.25
C GLY A 271 5.70 3.19 14.84
N ASP A 272 4.81 3.50 15.77
CA ASP A 272 3.37 3.62 15.51
C ASP A 272 3.04 4.68 14.48
N ASN A 273 1.82 4.62 13.91
CA ASN A 273 1.38 5.66 12.98
C ASN A 273 1.18 6.98 13.71
N GLY A 274 1.60 8.06 13.04
CA GLY A 274 1.55 9.41 13.63
C GLY A 274 2.67 9.72 14.64
N THR A 275 3.68 8.84 14.79
CA THR A 275 4.88 9.12 15.61
C THR A 275 5.89 10.04 14.93
N GLY A 276 5.70 10.32 13.63
CA GLY A 276 6.55 11.27 12.91
C GLY A 276 7.64 10.67 12.04
N LYS A 277 7.58 9.38 11.68
CA LYS A 277 8.55 8.70 10.79
C LYS A 277 8.76 9.46 9.47
N THR A 278 7.70 9.63 8.68
CA THR A 278 7.71 10.42 7.44
C THR A 278 8.17 11.86 7.68
N THR A 279 7.74 12.46 8.80
CA THR A 279 8.09 13.84 9.15
C THR A 279 9.59 13.97 9.46
N LEU A 280 10.20 12.95 10.08
CA LEU A 280 11.64 12.88 10.30
C LEU A 280 12.40 12.80 8.96
N LEU A 281 11.99 11.92 8.04
CA LEU A 281 12.62 11.86 6.70
C LEU A 281 12.52 13.21 5.97
N HIS A 282 11.36 13.86 6.03
CA HIS A 282 11.18 15.19 5.45
C HIS A 282 12.00 16.28 6.17
N ALA A 283 12.22 16.18 7.47
CA ALA A 283 13.06 17.11 8.20
C ALA A 283 14.55 16.94 7.82
N ILE A 284 15.04 15.70 7.72
CA ILE A 284 16.40 15.39 7.25
C ILE A 284 16.62 15.96 5.85
N SER A 285 15.66 15.79 4.93
CA SER A 285 15.71 16.32 3.56
C SER A 285 15.37 17.81 3.43
N GLN A 286 15.17 18.53 4.56
CA GLN A 286 14.83 19.97 4.59
C GLN A 286 13.51 20.33 3.88
N LEU A 287 12.59 19.37 3.79
CA LEU A 287 11.22 19.57 3.26
C LEU A 287 10.24 19.97 4.37
N LYS A 288 10.58 19.74 5.64
CA LYS A 288 9.77 20.07 6.83
C LYS A 288 10.58 20.93 7.79
N LYS A 289 9.91 21.92 8.43
CA LYS A 289 10.52 22.75 9.49
C LYS A 289 10.70 21.94 10.78
N TYR A 290 11.79 22.18 11.49
CA TYR A 290 12.15 21.60 12.79
C TYR A 290 12.95 22.61 13.61
N LYS A 291 13.15 22.34 14.91
CA LYS A 291 14.13 23.04 15.76
C LYS A 291 15.36 22.15 15.93
N GLY A 292 16.49 22.71 16.30
CA GLY A 292 17.76 21.99 16.45
C GLY A 292 18.59 21.92 15.17
N SER A 293 19.43 20.89 15.04
CA SER A 293 20.36 20.77 13.91
C SER A 293 20.55 19.32 13.48
N PHE A 294 20.60 19.11 12.17
CA PHE A 294 21.09 17.87 11.56
C PHE A 294 22.51 18.10 11.03
N TYR A 295 23.37 17.10 11.22
CA TYR A 295 24.71 17.06 10.64
C TYR A 295 24.83 15.80 9.80
N PHE A 296 25.23 15.96 8.54
CA PHE A 296 25.51 14.87 7.61
C PHE A 296 27.01 14.83 7.38
N LYS A 297 27.66 13.71 7.77
CA LYS A 297 29.11 13.55 7.73
C LYS A 297 29.83 14.79 8.33
N ASN A 298 29.49 15.14 9.56
CA ASN A 298 29.99 16.28 10.32
C ASN A 298 29.70 17.67 9.73
N SER A 299 28.95 17.77 8.64
CA SER A 299 28.56 19.03 8.03
C SER A 299 27.11 19.37 8.35
N LYS A 300 26.83 20.56 8.86
CA LYS A 300 25.48 21.01 9.17
C LYS A 300 24.60 20.99 7.93
N VAL A 301 23.49 20.29 8.01
CA VAL A 301 22.51 20.17 6.91
C VAL A 301 21.78 21.50 6.72
N LYS A 302 21.84 22.03 5.50
CA LYS A 302 21.12 23.24 5.08
C LYS A 302 20.52 23.02 3.71
N LYS A 303 19.30 23.54 3.49
CA LYS A 303 18.61 23.47 2.21
C LYS A 303 19.47 24.09 1.10
N SER A 304 19.91 23.28 0.15
CA SER A 304 20.75 23.71 -0.96
C SER A 304 20.74 22.67 -2.09
N ARG A 305 21.08 23.10 -3.33
CA ARG A 305 21.28 22.16 -4.44
C ARG A 305 22.35 21.10 -4.15
N LYS A 306 23.37 21.45 -3.34
CA LYS A 306 24.44 20.51 -2.94
C LYS A 306 23.90 19.41 -2.01
N LEU A 307 22.92 19.72 -1.14
CA LEU A 307 22.29 18.74 -0.28
C LEU A 307 21.55 17.69 -1.12
N TYR A 308 20.75 18.11 -2.08
CA TYR A 308 19.95 17.21 -2.92
C TYR A 308 20.75 16.38 -3.92
N LYS A 309 22.04 16.69 -4.11
CA LYS A 309 22.99 15.79 -4.77
C LYS A 309 23.52 14.68 -3.86
N LYS A 310 23.36 14.83 -2.53
CA LYS A 310 23.87 13.88 -1.53
C LYS A 310 22.76 13.08 -0.89
N ILE A 311 21.59 13.69 -0.66
CA ILE A 311 20.44 13.09 0.01
C ILE A 311 19.25 13.17 -0.90
N SER A 312 18.64 12.02 -1.20
CA SER A 312 17.40 11.93 -1.95
C SER A 312 16.32 11.25 -1.10
N THR A 313 15.05 11.49 -1.44
CA THR A 313 13.91 11.00 -0.65
C THR A 313 12.88 10.35 -1.58
N CYS A 314 12.46 9.14 -1.27
CA CYS A 314 11.32 8.47 -1.86
C CYS A 314 10.05 8.91 -1.13
N LEU A 315 9.14 9.55 -1.83
CA LEU A 315 7.82 9.89 -1.28
C LEU A 315 6.92 8.64 -1.25
N GLN A 316 6.02 8.58 -0.28
CA GLN A 316 5.07 7.48 -0.16
C GLN A 316 4.20 7.35 -1.41
N ASP A 317 3.63 8.46 -1.90
CA ASP A 317 2.89 8.52 -3.17
C ASP A 317 3.85 8.81 -4.34
N ALA A 318 4.00 7.83 -5.22
CA ALA A 318 4.89 7.93 -6.38
C ALA A 318 4.50 9.06 -7.34
N PHE A 319 3.21 9.37 -7.50
CA PHE A 319 2.77 10.45 -8.38
C PHE A 319 3.27 11.83 -7.95
N GLN A 320 3.45 12.06 -6.65
CA GLN A 320 3.95 13.35 -6.15
C GLN A 320 5.44 13.57 -6.46
N GLN A 321 6.12 12.54 -6.93
CA GLN A 321 7.56 12.58 -7.19
C GLN A 321 7.91 12.71 -8.68
N PHE A 322 7.07 12.17 -9.57
CA PHE A 322 7.30 12.21 -10.99
C PHE A 322 7.18 13.63 -11.55
N ILE A 323 8.11 14.00 -12.42
CA ILE A 323 8.12 15.25 -13.18
C ILE A 323 7.39 15.04 -14.50
N SER A 324 7.60 13.90 -15.15
CA SER A 324 6.89 13.50 -16.38
C SER A 324 5.84 12.44 -16.10
N LEU A 325 4.80 12.44 -16.92
CA LEU A 325 3.78 11.38 -16.93
C LEU A 325 4.22 10.14 -17.73
N MET A 326 5.33 10.23 -18.46
CA MET A 326 5.87 9.16 -19.29
C MET A 326 7.13 8.58 -18.62
N PRO A 327 7.15 7.28 -18.27
CA PRO A 327 8.34 6.67 -17.67
C PRO A 327 9.62 6.85 -18.48
N ARG A 328 9.56 6.76 -19.82
CA ARG A 328 10.73 6.97 -20.68
C ARG A 328 11.35 8.35 -20.50
N GLU A 329 10.52 9.38 -20.41
CA GLU A 329 10.99 10.75 -20.19
C GLU A 329 11.59 10.91 -18.79
N GLU A 330 10.92 10.34 -17.75
CA GLU A 330 11.40 10.39 -16.36
C GLU A 330 12.79 9.74 -16.24
N ILE A 331 13.01 8.59 -16.90
CA ILE A 331 14.31 7.91 -16.94
C ILE A 331 15.34 8.77 -17.69
N SER A 332 14.96 9.36 -18.84
CA SER A 332 15.87 10.16 -19.68
C SER A 332 16.32 11.48 -19.03
N MET A 333 15.52 12.02 -18.11
CA MET A 333 15.86 13.24 -17.35
C MET A 333 16.95 13.01 -16.30
N GLN A 334 17.27 11.76 -15.96
CA GLN A 334 18.30 11.43 -15.00
C GLN A 334 19.71 11.73 -15.56
N LYS A 335 20.47 12.59 -14.90
CA LYS A 335 21.78 13.03 -15.39
C LYS A 335 22.95 12.39 -14.65
N ASP A 336 22.83 12.25 -13.35
CA ASP A 336 23.89 11.76 -12.45
C ASP A 336 23.48 10.40 -11.90
N ILE A 337 23.74 9.31 -12.67
CA ILE A 337 23.42 7.93 -12.25
C ILE A 337 24.69 7.10 -12.06
N TRP A 338 24.60 6.04 -11.24
CA TRP A 338 25.68 5.07 -11.08
C TRP A 338 25.92 4.25 -12.36
N GLU A 339 27.16 3.90 -12.67
CA GLU A 339 27.48 3.12 -13.87
C GLU A 339 26.76 1.77 -13.91
N HIS A 340 26.71 1.07 -12.77
CA HIS A 340 26.03 -0.21 -12.65
C HIS A 340 24.49 -0.10 -12.70
N ALA A 341 23.93 1.10 -12.53
CA ALA A 341 22.48 1.31 -12.52
C ALA A 341 21.82 0.92 -13.85
N HIS A 342 22.49 1.12 -14.98
CA HIS A 342 21.94 0.72 -16.29
C HIS A 342 21.64 -0.79 -16.36
N VAL A 343 22.48 -1.61 -15.73
CA VAL A 343 22.27 -3.06 -15.68
C VAL A 343 21.03 -3.39 -14.86
N TRP A 344 20.86 -2.72 -13.73
CA TRP A 344 19.70 -2.92 -12.85
C TRP A 344 18.41 -2.37 -13.44
N GLN A 345 18.46 -1.21 -14.12
CA GLN A 345 17.32 -0.66 -14.85
C GLN A 345 16.83 -1.64 -15.90
N LYS A 346 17.76 -2.17 -16.75
CA LYS A 346 17.41 -3.16 -17.76
C LYS A 346 16.80 -4.41 -17.16
N LYS A 347 17.44 -4.99 -16.14
CA LYS A 347 16.91 -6.17 -15.42
C LYS A 347 15.51 -5.91 -14.86
N LEU A 348 15.27 -4.76 -14.23
CA LEU A 348 13.95 -4.42 -13.68
C LEU A 348 12.90 -4.34 -14.78
N LEU A 349 13.19 -3.65 -15.88
CA LEU A 349 12.25 -3.50 -16.99
C LEU A 349 11.90 -4.84 -17.65
N GLU A 350 12.88 -5.74 -17.80
CA GLU A 350 12.70 -7.09 -18.32
C GLU A 350 11.93 -7.97 -17.31
N GLU A 351 12.35 -7.98 -16.04
CA GLU A 351 11.80 -8.83 -14.97
C GLU A 351 10.31 -8.57 -14.71
N PHE A 352 9.86 -7.31 -14.86
CA PHE A 352 8.49 -6.88 -14.58
C PHE A 352 7.70 -6.49 -15.83
N ASP A 353 8.16 -6.88 -17.03
CA ASP A 353 7.51 -6.63 -18.33
C ASP A 353 7.18 -5.14 -18.57
N LEU A 354 8.04 -4.21 -18.10
CA LEU A 354 7.79 -2.77 -18.18
C LEU A 354 8.38 -2.11 -19.43
N GLU A 355 9.29 -2.75 -20.13
CA GLU A 355 10.03 -2.14 -21.25
C GLU A 355 9.10 -1.66 -22.36
N LYS A 356 8.10 -2.46 -22.74
CA LYS A 356 7.10 -2.15 -23.77
C LYS A 356 6.05 -1.11 -23.31
N GLU A 357 6.03 -0.81 -22.03
CA GLU A 357 5.06 0.09 -21.42
C GLU A 357 5.60 1.52 -21.26
N LEU A 358 6.91 1.76 -21.43
CA LEU A 358 7.58 3.01 -21.09
C LEU A 358 7.02 4.26 -21.77
N ASP A 359 6.35 4.09 -22.91
CA ASP A 359 5.71 5.17 -23.68
C ASP A 359 4.23 5.37 -23.34
N LYS A 360 3.73 4.66 -22.32
CA LYS A 360 2.37 4.85 -21.79
C LYS A 360 2.41 5.80 -20.61
N SER A 361 1.33 6.58 -20.44
CA SER A 361 1.19 7.44 -19.27
C SER A 361 1.14 6.63 -17.97
N LEU A 362 1.82 7.14 -16.93
CA LEU A 362 1.82 6.57 -15.57
C LEU A 362 0.42 6.36 -14.97
N TYR A 363 -0.61 7.03 -15.49
CA TYR A 363 -2.00 6.79 -15.07
C TYR A 363 -2.49 5.38 -15.41
N TYR A 364 -1.92 4.73 -16.44
CA TYR A 364 -2.28 3.36 -16.83
C TYR A 364 -1.53 2.27 -16.04
N TYR A 365 -0.54 2.66 -15.24
CA TYR A 365 0.25 1.73 -14.45
C TYR A 365 -0.48 1.37 -13.15
N SER A 366 -0.31 0.13 -12.69
CA SER A 366 -0.71 -0.26 -11.33
C SER A 366 0.10 0.48 -10.27
N GLY A 367 -0.38 0.49 -9.02
CA GLY A 367 0.37 1.08 -7.90
C GLY A 367 1.78 0.52 -7.77
N GLY A 368 1.92 -0.82 -7.88
CA GLY A 368 3.21 -1.49 -7.83
C GLY A 368 4.14 -1.16 -8.99
N GLN A 369 3.62 -1.11 -10.21
CA GLN A 369 4.41 -0.72 -11.38
C GLN A 369 4.94 0.72 -11.26
N ARG A 370 4.10 1.66 -10.82
CA ARG A 370 4.54 3.05 -10.53
C ARG A 370 5.63 3.09 -9.47
N LYS A 371 5.46 2.30 -8.40
CA LYS A 371 6.44 2.20 -7.32
C LYS A 371 7.78 1.66 -7.81
N LEU A 372 7.77 0.65 -8.68
CA LEU A 372 8.99 0.11 -9.30
C LEU A 372 9.71 1.17 -10.15
N ILE A 373 9.00 1.94 -10.99
CA ILE A 373 9.61 3.04 -11.77
C ILE A 373 10.18 4.11 -10.84
N GLN A 374 9.46 4.50 -9.78
CA GLN A 374 9.93 5.46 -8.79
C GLN A 374 11.24 5.00 -8.14
N LEU A 375 11.27 3.76 -7.64
CA LEU A 375 12.45 3.18 -6.99
C LEU A 375 13.61 2.99 -7.96
N MET A 376 13.33 2.56 -9.20
CA MET A 376 14.33 2.47 -10.26
C MET A 376 15.02 3.82 -10.48
N CYS A 377 14.25 4.90 -10.59
CA CYS A 377 14.80 6.24 -10.77
C CYS A 377 15.66 6.67 -9.56
N LEU A 378 15.20 6.42 -8.35
CA LEU A 378 15.89 6.84 -7.13
C LEU A 378 17.17 6.02 -6.86
N LEU A 379 17.11 4.70 -6.99
CA LEU A 379 18.26 3.80 -6.78
C LEU A 379 19.37 4.00 -7.82
N SER A 380 19.00 4.52 -9.00
CA SER A 380 19.96 4.85 -10.03
C SER A 380 20.80 6.09 -9.71
N GLN A 381 20.29 7.03 -8.92
CA GLN A 381 20.92 8.34 -8.68
C GLN A 381 22.20 8.23 -7.85
N LYS A 382 23.22 9.01 -8.21
CA LYS A 382 24.46 9.18 -7.42
C LYS A 382 24.21 10.00 -6.15
N THR A 383 23.62 9.38 -5.15
CA THR A 383 23.40 9.98 -3.83
C THR A 383 24.08 9.18 -2.74
N GLU A 384 24.48 9.85 -1.66
CA GLU A 384 25.18 9.21 -0.53
C GLU A 384 24.18 8.61 0.49
N LEU A 385 23.00 9.21 0.61
CA LEU A 385 21.91 8.77 1.48
C LEU A 385 20.59 8.79 0.75
N LEU A 386 19.88 7.68 0.79
CA LEU A 386 18.52 7.56 0.26
C LEU A 386 17.52 7.30 1.40
N LEU A 387 16.55 8.20 1.52
CA LEU A 387 15.47 8.13 2.50
C LEU A 387 14.25 7.50 1.83
N LEU A 388 13.84 6.32 2.27
CA LEU A 388 12.76 5.55 1.65
C LEU A 388 11.54 5.51 2.58
N ASP A 389 10.45 6.16 2.17
CA ASP A 389 9.18 6.14 2.90
C ASP A 389 8.23 5.11 2.28
N GLU A 390 8.00 4.02 2.99
CA GLU A 390 7.17 2.87 2.57
C GLU A 390 7.50 2.37 1.14
N PRO A 391 8.77 1.98 0.87
CA PRO A 391 9.17 1.58 -0.48
C PRO A 391 8.52 0.28 -0.95
N PHE A 392 8.06 -0.57 -0.04
CA PHE A 392 7.52 -1.91 -0.36
C PHE A 392 6.01 -1.93 -0.52
N THR A 393 5.34 -0.79 -0.34
CA THR A 393 3.88 -0.67 -0.52
C THR A 393 3.51 -1.00 -1.97
N HIS A 394 2.48 -1.82 -2.16
CA HIS A 394 2.01 -2.33 -3.46
C HIS A 394 2.99 -3.25 -4.20
N LEU A 395 4.12 -3.64 -3.59
CA LEU A 395 5.06 -4.59 -4.17
C LEU A 395 4.76 -6.02 -3.69
N ASP A 396 4.88 -7.00 -4.59
CA ASP A 396 4.88 -8.42 -4.22
C ASP A 396 6.25 -8.86 -3.66
N GLU A 397 6.36 -10.10 -3.20
CA GLU A 397 7.60 -10.63 -2.62
C GLU A 397 8.77 -10.60 -3.62
N ARG A 398 8.51 -10.90 -4.90
CA ARG A 398 9.53 -10.89 -5.96
C ARG A 398 10.09 -9.49 -6.18
N ALA A 399 9.20 -8.49 -6.28
CA ALA A 399 9.59 -7.10 -6.43
C ALA A 399 10.33 -6.57 -5.20
N CYS A 400 9.88 -6.91 -4.00
CA CYS A 400 10.58 -6.55 -2.77
C CYS A 400 12.00 -7.12 -2.73
N SER A 401 12.16 -8.41 -3.07
CA SER A 401 13.48 -9.06 -3.13
C SER A 401 14.39 -8.36 -4.14
N PHE A 402 13.91 -8.11 -5.35
CA PHE A 402 14.66 -7.43 -6.41
C PHE A 402 15.15 -6.04 -5.96
N ILE A 403 14.28 -5.25 -5.35
CA ILE A 403 14.62 -3.90 -4.85
C ILE A 403 15.64 -3.99 -3.72
N MET A 404 15.49 -4.95 -2.80
CA MET A 404 16.45 -5.13 -1.72
C MET A 404 17.82 -5.58 -2.23
N ASP A 405 17.88 -6.45 -3.24
CA ASP A 405 19.13 -6.88 -3.84
C ASP A 405 19.86 -5.69 -4.51
N TRP A 406 19.11 -4.77 -5.15
CA TRP A 406 19.68 -3.53 -5.69
C TRP A 406 20.18 -2.58 -4.58
N ILE A 407 19.43 -2.44 -3.48
CA ILE A 407 19.84 -1.66 -2.31
C ILE A 407 21.15 -2.20 -1.72
N GLU A 408 21.25 -3.53 -1.53
CA GLU A 408 22.46 -4.19 -1.03
C GLU A 408 23.65 -4.00 -1.98
N GLU A 409 23.40 -4.10 -3.29
CA GLU A 409 24.45 -3.87 -4.30
C GLU A 409 24.95 -2.42 -4.27
N ASN A 410 24.05 -1.41 -4.19
CA ASN A 410 24.45 -0.02 -4.05
C ASN A 410 25.24 0.22 -2.74
N LYS A 411 24.81 -0.37 -1.63
CA LYS A 411 25.57 -0.32 -0.36
C LYS A 411 26.97 -0.90 -0.56
N ARG A 412 27.09 -2.07 -1.21
CA ARG A 412 28.36 -2.79 -1.39
C ARG A 412 29.31 -2.08 -2.35
N LEU A 413 28.81 -1.62 -3.52
CA LEU A 413 29.67 -1.07 -4.59
C LEU A 413 30.04 0.39 -4.37
N VAL A 414 29.12 1.20 -3.90
CA VAL A 414 29.27 2.67 -3.85
C VAL A 414 29.14 3.24 -2.45
N GLY A 415 28.92 2.42 -1.43
CA GLY A 415 28.78 2.85 -0.04
C GLY A 415 27.57 3.74 0.21
N GLN A 416 26.51 3.62 -0.63
CA GLN A 416 25.27 4.34 -0.43
C GLN A 416 24.59 3.84 0.85
N SER A 417 24.05 4.75 1.64
CA SER A 417 23.33 4.42 2.87
C SER A 417 21.83 4.66 2.71
N PHE A 418 21.04 3.94 3.51
CA PHE A 418 19.59 3.95 3.41
C PHE A 418 18.95 4.11 4.79
N ILE A 419 17.90 4.94 4.88
CA ILE A 419 16.97 4.95 6.01
C ILE A 419 15.60 4.56 5.43
N ILE A 420 15.09 3.42 5.86
CA ILE A 420 13.89 2.80 5.30
C ILE A 420 12.79 2.78 6.36
N VAL A 421 11.74 3.53 6.13
CA VAL A 421 10.49 3.42 6.90
C VAL A 421 9.64 2.36 6.22
N SER A 422 9.28 1.31 6.95
CA SER A 422 8.36 0.29 6.42
C SER A 422 7.58 -0.40 7.53
N HIS A 423 6.32 -0.72 7.22
CA HIS A 423 5.50 -1.63 7.99
C HIS A 423 5.71 -3.09 7.58
N ARG A 424 6.22 -3.31 6.36
CA ARG A 424 6.63 -4.64 5.87
C ARG A 424 8.09 -4.88 6.20
N LEU A 425 8.33 -5.75 7.16
CA LEU A 425 9.67 -6.01 7.70
C LEU A 425 10.34 -7.25 7.07
N GLU A 426 9.57 -8.10 6.39
CA GLU A 426 10.09 -9.32 5.77
C GLU A 426 11.22 -9.05 4.76
N PRO A 427 11.13 -8.04 3.87
CA PRO A 427 12.20 -7.77 2.92
C PRO A 427 13.50 -7.29 3.58
N LEU A 428 13.40 -6.74 4.80
CA LEU A 428 14.51 -6.15 5.55
C LEU A 428 15.20 -7.16 6.48
N ASN A 429 14.62 -8.35 6.64
CA ASN A 429 15.16 -9.39 7.52
C ASN A 429 16.53 -9.86 7.04
N ASN A 430 17.52 -9.92 7.92
CA ASN A 430 18.94 -10.20 7.67
C ASN A 430 19.66 -9.23 6.71
N LYS A 431 18.99 -8.14 6.26
CA LYS A 431 19.54 -7.16 5.33
C LYS A 431 19.76 -5.78 5.96
N SER A 432 19.04 -5.46 7.04
CA SER A 432 19.21 -4.23 7.80
C SER A 432 20.41 -4.32 8.73
N ASP A 433 21.25 -3.29 8.71
CA ASP A 433 22.38 -3.17 9.65
C ASP A 433 21.91 -2.64 11.00
N TYR A 434 20.90 -1.77 11.00
CA TYR A 434 20.37 -1.11 12.20
C TYR A 434 18.85 -1.10 12.19
N HIS A 435 18.28 -1.16 13.38
CA HIS A 435 16.86 -0.99 13.59
C HIS A 435 16.64 0.10 14.63
N ILE A 436 15.92 1.16 14.23
CA ILE A 436 15.58 2.30 15.08
C ILE A 436 14.06 2.35 15.21
N GLU A 437 13.57 2.60 16.40
CA GLU A 437 12.15 2.83 16.68
C GLU A 437 11.92 4.24 17.18
N ILE A 438 10.81 4.86 16.71
CA ILE A 438 10.27 6.07 17.34
C ILE A 438 9.20 5.64 18.34
N SER A 439 9.50 5.81 19.61
CA SER A 439 8.56 5.59 20.71
C SER A 439 8.68 6.70 21.75
N ASN A 440 7.57 7.08 22.37
CA ASN A 440 7.53 8.16 23.37
C ASN A 440 8.21 9.46 22.90
N ASN A 441 8.03 9.84 21.65
CA ASN A 441 8.61 11.00 20.97
C ASN A 441 10.16 11.00 20.92
N THR A 442 10.80 9.86 21.09
CA THR A 442 12.27 9.71 21.07
C THR A 442 12.70 8.61 20.12
N LEU A 443 13.98 8.60 19.73
CA LEU A 443 14.59 7.56 18.89
C LEU A 443 15.35 6.57 19.75
N HIS A 444 15.14 5.29 19.50
CA HIS A 444 15.82 4.21 20.21
C HIS A 444 16.36 3.17 19.22
N TYR A 445 17.60 2.70 19.44
CA TYR A 445 18.10 1.52 18.77
C TYR A 445 17.48 0.27 19.40
N LEU A 446 16.89 -0.58 18.58
CA LEU A 446 16.41 -1.89 19.00
C LEU A 446 17.54 -2.92 18.90
N LYS A 447 17.77 -3.69 19.96
CA LYS A 447 18.66 -4.86 19.97
C LYS A 447 17.88 -6.10 19.53
N GLU A 448 18.56 -7.10 18.98
CA GLU A 448 17.97 -8.34 18.41
C GLU A 448 16.96 -9.05 19.35
N ASP A 449 17.03 -8.86 20.67
CA ASP A 449 16.23 -9.63 21.65
C ASP A 449 14.87 -9.00 22.02
N ASN A 450 14.51 -7.81 21.54
CA ASN A 450 13.33 -7.08 22.01
C ASN A 450 12.08 -7.17 21.11
N TYR A 451 12.17 -7.78 19.94
CA TYR A 451 11.01 -8.00 19.07
C TYR A 451 10.40 -9.39 19.32
N GLY A 452 9.40 -9.49 20.16
CA GLY A 452 8.66 -10.74 20.38
C GLY A 452 8.03 -10.90 21.75
N LYS A 453 8.28 -10.00 22.71
CA LYS A 453 7.80 -10.16 24.10
C LYS A 453 6.57 -9.32 24.49
N GLU A 454 6.06 -8.45 23.63
CA GLU A 454 4.91 -7.58 23.98
C GLU A 454 3.61 -7.87 23.20
N ASN A 455 3.48 -9.01 22.54
CA ASN A 455 2.24 -9.39 21.85
C ASN A 455 1.81 -10.83 22.22
N ASN A 456 1.59 -11.09 23.52
CA ASN A 456 0.71 -12.17 23.99
C ASN A 456 -0.53 -11.56 24.64
#